data_ec4b895c38d4acaa9af36f4e0ecfdb91
#
_entry.id   ec4b895c38d4acaa9af36f4e0ecfdb91
#
_cell.length_a   1.000
_cell.length_b   1.000
_cell.length_c   1.000
_cell.angle_alpha   90.00
_cell.angle_beta   90.00
_cell.angle_gamma   90.00
#
_symmetry.space_group_name_H-M   'P 1'
#
loop_
_entity.id
_entity.type
_entity.pdbx_description
1 polymer ?
#
loop_
_entity_poly.entity_id
_entity_poly.type
_entity_poly.pdbx_seq_one_letter_code
_entity_poly.pdbx_strand_id
1 'polypeptide(L)'
;MKILNYKLFCENKSEELYIFDFDDTLVLNNSFEDLAIKYLKENVTIKTLLNSSINKIGVKMSDLKWENGKIYVNDTNKEIDVKDNWVRKGNRVYLLPPDRFYYLDMSFPFDTTELKELYNKVDNKAIVTGRVNQVKDKVEKSLDKFGLDYPNYGLHCYPTKQQTSDKVAVWKAKTIVDLIKKSGYKTVYFYDDNSKWVNKATALVKKELPDVNWNPVKFKTKK
;
A
#
# COMPACT_ATOMS: atom_id res chain seq x y z
N MET A 1 -10.63 -51.07 10.01
CA MET A 1 -10.52 -50.19 11.18
C MET A 1 -9.48 -49.12 10.91
N LYS A 2 -9.86 -47.91 10.50
CA LYS A 2 -9.07 -46.64 10.43
C LYS A 2 -9.75 -45.60 9.53
N ILE A 3 -11.03 -45.32 9.80
CA ILE A 3 -11.77 -44.22 9.12
C ILE A 3 -12.15 -43.13 10.11
N LEU A 4 -11.87 -43.34 11.41
CA LEU A 4 -12.29 -42.39 12.46
C LEU A 4 -11.35 -41.17 12.62
N ASN A 5 -10.14 -41.19 12.06
CA ASN A 5 -9.19 -40.09 12.26
C ASN A 5 -9.26 -38.96 11.22
N TYR A 6 -9.97 -39.15 10.11
CA TYR A 6 -10.08 -38.10 9.09
C TYR A 6 -11.12 -37.04 9.42
N LYS A 7 -12.14 -37.39 10.15
CA LYS A 7 -13.18 -36.43 10.60
C LYS A 7 -12.70 -35.52 11.72
N LEU A 8 -11.86 -36.02 12.63
CA LEU A 8 -11.29 -35.21 13.73
C LEU A 8 -10.21 -34.24 13.27
N PHE A 9 -9.58 -34.47 12.12
CA PHE A 9 -8.58 -33.53 11.54
C PHE A 9 -9.23 -32.38 10.78
N CYS A 10 -10.49 -32.53 10.39
CA CYS A 10 -11.25 -31.47 9.71
C CYS A 10 -12.03 -30.52 10.64
N GLU A 11 -12.12 -30.85 11.95
CA GLU A 11 -12.99 -30.12 12.90
C GLU A 11 -12.33 -28.92 13.59
N ASN A 12 -11.04 -28.62 13.31
CA ASN A 12 -10.35 -27.45 13.90
C ASN A 12 -9.82 -26.47 12.85
N LYS A 13 -10.44 -26.38 11.67
CA LYS A 13 -10.16 -25.23 10.80
C LYS A 13 -10.89 -24.03 11.38
N SER A 14 -10.14 -23.00 11.74
CA SER A 14 -10.67 -21.72 12.14
C SER A 14 -11.75 -21.27 11.13
N GLU A 15 -12.99 -21.05 11.64
CA GLU A 15 -14.11 -20.57 10.81
C GLU A 15 -14.00 -19.07 10.49
N GLU A 16 -12.80 -18.56 10.54
CA GLU A 16 -12.48 -17.14 10.45
C GLU A 16 -11.61 -16.88 9.22
N LEU A 17 -11.91 -15.80 8.52
CA LEU A 17 -11.09 -15.27 7.42
C LEU A 17 -10.37 -14.00 7.88
N TYR A 18 -9.08 -13.95 7.65
CA TYR A 18 -8.23 -12.80 7.94
C TYR A 18 -7.80 -12.12 6.64
N ILE A 19 -8.11 -10.85 6.50
CA ILE A 19 -7.76 -10.04 5.33
C ILE A 19 -6.82 -8.93 5.78
N PHE A 20 -5.68 -8.81 5.12
CA PHE A 20 -4.67 -7.82 5.46
C PHE A 20 -4.41 -6.90 4.28
N ASP A 21 -4.23 -5.62 4.55
CA ASP A 21 -3.48 -4.77 3.65
C ASP A 21 -1.99 -5.10 3.74
N PHE A 22 -1.21 -4.63 2.79
CA PHE A 22 0.23 -4.92 2.73
C PHE A 22 1.05 -3.75 3.30
N ASP A 23 0.99 -2.59 2.65
CA ASP A 23 1.81 -1.43 2.97
C ASP A 23 1.39 -0.75 4.28
N ASP A 24 2.36 -0.48 5.16
CA ASP A 24 2.15 0.11 6.49
C ASP A 24 1.17 -0.67 7.39
N THR A 25 0.79 -1.88 6.96
CA THR A 25 -0.04 -2.84 7.71
C THR A 25 0.73 -4.12 8.03
N LEU A 26 1.16 -4.90 7.05
CA LEU A 26 2.04 -6.06 7.25
C LEU A 26 3.51 -5.69 7.22
N VAL A 27 3.88 -4.74 6.38
CA VAL A 27 5.25 -4.31 6.15
C VAL A 27 5.41 -2.81 6.34
N LEU A 28 6.61 -2.39 6.72
CA LEU A 28 6.97 -1.00 6.88
C LEU A 28 7.61 -0.48 5.61
N ASN A 29 7.07 0.60 5.07
CA ASN A 29 7.66 1.30 3.95
C ASN A 29 8.36 2.57 4.38
N ASN A 30 9.38 2.96 3.61
CA ASN A 30 9.92 4.30 3.68
C ASN A 30 8.78 5.30 3.44
N SER A 31 8.83 6.42 4.14
CA SER A 31 7.87 7.48 3.88
C SER A 31 7.97 7.89 2.41
N PHE A 32 6.87 8.38 1.84
CA PHE A 32 6.89 8.90 0.47
C PHE A 32 7.95 9.99 0.30
N GLU A 33 8.19 10.75 1.36
CA GLU A 33 9.21 11.77 1.46
C GLU A 33 10.63 11.19 1.32
N ASP A 34 10.92 10.10 2.03
CA ASP A 34 12.23 9.44 1.96
C ASP A 34 12.51 8.85 0.58
N LEU A 35 11.47 8.26 -0.04
CA LEU A 35 11.55 7.76 -1.40
C LEU A 35 11.80 8.90 -2.39
N ALA A 36 11.09 10.00 -2.27
CA ALA A 36 11.29 11.18 -3.12
C ALA A 36 12.70 11.73 -2.97
N ILE A 37 13.22 11.84 -1.73
CA ILE A 37 14.59 12.27 -1.45
C ILE A 37 15.61 11.31 -2.05
N LYS A 38 15.41 10.00 -1.93
CA LYS A 38 16.28 8.98 -2.51
C LYS A 38 16.36 9.12 -4.03
N TYR A 39 15.21 9.23 -4.68
CA TYR A 39 15.17 9.42 -6.14
C TYR A 39 15.79 10.74 -6.58
N LEU A 40 15.63 11.80 -5.80
CA LEU A 40 16.27 13.09 -6.07
C LEU A 40 17.79 13.05 -5.93
N LYS A 41 18.34 12.13 -5.16
CA LYS A 41 19.81 11.90 -5.06
C LYS A 41 20.35 11.02 -6.19
N GLU A 42 19.55 10.19 -6.79
CA GLU A 42 19.92 9.29 -7.90
C GLU A 42 19.77 10.00 -9.26
N ASN A 43 20.71 10.84 -9.60
CA ASN A 43 20.87 11.80 -10.71
C ASN A 43 20.16 11.57 -12.07
N VAL A 44 19.75 10.38 -12.43
CA VAL A 44 19.20 10.07 -13.77
C VAL A 44 17.71 10.37 -13.87
N THR A 45 16.95 10.03 -12.86
CA THR A 45 15.49 10.20 -12.83
C THR A 45 15.10 11.65 -12.58
N ILE A 46 15.93 12.40 -11.86
CA ILE A 46 15.74 13.83 -11.58
C ILE A 46 15.73 14.65 -12.86
N LYS A 47 16.68 14.44 -13.78
CA LYS A 47 16.74 15.19 -15.04
C LYS A 47 15.45 15.08 -15.84
N THR A 48 14.87 13.92 -15.90
CA THR A 48 13.63 13.67 -16.67
C THR A 48 12.41 14.25 -15.97
N LEU A 49 12.29 14.11 -14.66
CA LEU A 49 11.18 14.63 -13.88
C LEU A 49 11.21 16.15 -13.76
N LEU A 50 12.38 16.74 -13.50
CA LEU A 50 12.57 18.17 -13.45
C LEU A 50 12.39 18.82 -14.82
N ASN A 51 12.81 18.21 -15.91
CA ASN A 51 12.63 18.78 -17.25
C ASN A 51 11.15 18.99 -17.62
N SER A 52 10.26 18.10 -17.22
CA SER A 52 8.83 18.26 -17.48
C SER A 52 8.18 19.38 -16.64
N SER A 53 8.67 19.58 -15.43
CA SER A 53 8.13 20.58 -14.49
C SER A 53 8.79 21.96 -14.68
N ILE A 54 10.08 21.99 -14.97
CA ILE A 54 10.87 23.22 -15.19
C ILE A 54 10.44 23.94 -16.47
N ASN A 55 10.11 23.20 -17.53
CA ASN A 55 9.58 23.80 -18.76
C ASN A 55 8.29 24.60 -18.53
N LYS A 56 7.53 24.28 -17.47
CA LYS A 56 6.32 25.03 -17.09
C LYS A 56 6.61 26.32 -16.33
N ILE A 57 7.74 26.40 -15.63
CA ILE A 57 8.11 27.57 -14.81
C ILE A 57 9.19 28.47 -15.46
N GLY A 58 9.67 28.11 -16.64
CA GLY A 58 10.59 28.95 -17.42
C GLY A 58 12.01 29.08 -16.85
N VAL A 59 12.42 28.16 -15.94
CA VAL A 59 13.76 28.15 -15.33
C VAL A 59 14.54 26.95 -15.87
N LYS A 60 15.82 27.13 -16.15
CA LYS A 60 16.69 26.04 -16.61
C LYS A 60 17.17 25.19 -15.42
N MET A 61 17.42 23.90 -15.66
CA MET A 61 17.98 22.99 -14.66
C MET A 61 19.28 23.46 -14.03
N SER A 62 20.16 24.08 -14.86
CA SER A 62 21.44 24.68 -14.44
C SER A 62 21.28 25.79 -13.41
N ASP A 63 20.09 26.39 -13.37
CA ASP A 63 19.81 27.55 -12.55
C ASP A 63 19.16 27.16 -11.22
N LEU A 64 19.07 25.87 -10.94
CA LEU A 64 18.48 25.32 -9.75
C LEU A 64 19.51 24.67 -8.85
N LYS A 65 19.40 24.91 -7.56
CA LYS A 65 20.07 24.14 -6.51
C LYS A 65 19.06 23.43 -5.65
N TRP A 66 19.46 22.25 -5.20
CA TRP A 66 18.71 21.47 -4.22
C TRP A 66 19.44 21.51 -2.88
N GLU A 67 18.77 22.01 -1.86
CA GLU A 67 19.35 22.15 -0.55
C GLU A 67 18.29 21.90 0.52
N ASN A 68 18.61 21.02 1.49
CA ASN A 68 17.72 20.68 2.61
C ASN A 68 16.29 20.28 2.23
N GLY A 69 16.12 19.56 1.11
CA GLY A 69 14.79 19.12 0.64
C GLY A 69 13.97 20.21 -0.04
N LYS A 70 14.60 21.33 -0.44
CA LYS A 70 13.99 22.44 -1.15
C LYS A 70 14.71 22.76 -2.45
N ILE A 71 13.97 23.31 -3.41
CA ILE A 71 14.54 23.80 -4.66
C ILE A 71 14.63 25.32 -4.61
N TYR A 72 15.77 25.84 -5.00
CA TYR A 72 16.03 27.26 -5.08
C TYR A 72 16.54 27.63 -6.47
N VAL A 73 16.25 28.85 -6.91
CA VAL A 73 16.92 29.46 -8.04
C VAL A 73 18.31 29.92 -7.57
N ASN A 74 19.39 29.48 -8.22
CA ASN A 74 20.76 29.73 -7.79
C ASN A 74 21.07 31.21 -7.55
N ASP A 75 20.68 32.05 -8.49
CA ASP A 75 21.03 33.46 -8.46
C ASP A 75 20.26 34.29 -7.45
N THR A 76 19.06 33.86 -7.09
CA THR A 76 18.16 34.63 -6.23
C THR A 76 17.90 33.99 -4.89
N ASN A 77 18.35 32.76 -4.66
CA ASN A 77 17.98 31.94 -3.52
C ASN A 77 16.46 31.82 -3.29
N LYS A 78 15.66 32.14 -4.31
CA LYS A 78 14.21 32.06 -4.23
C LYS A 78 13.76 30.62 -4.22
N GLU A 79 13.02 30.24 -3.19
CA GLU A 79 12.38 28.92 -3.12
C GLU A 79 11.31 28.81 -4.22
N ILE A 80 11.32 27.70 -4.96
CA ILE A 80 10.32 27.42 -5.97
C ILE A 80 9.15 26.69 -5.32
N ASP A 81 7.99 27.37 -5.32
CA ASP A 81 6.71 26.77 -4.96
C ASP A 81 6.06 26.20 -6.23
N VAL A 82 6.11 24.90 -6.40
CA VAL A 82 5.63 24.24 -7.62
C VAL A 82 4.33 23.51 -7.34
N LYS A 83 3.26 23.92 -8.01
CA LYS A 83 1.90 23.49 -7.68
C LYS A 83 1.49 22.13 -8.22
N ASP A 84 1.94 21.71 -9.39
CA ASP A 84 1.32 20.58 -10.11
C ASP A 84 1.95 19.21 -9.87
N ASN A 85 3.25 19.15 -9.60
CA ASN A 85 3.96 17.88 -9.34
C ASN A 85 4.78 17.92 -8.04
N TRP A 86 4.50 18.86 -7.18
CA TRP A 86 5.22 19.09 -5.95
C TRP A 86 4.24 19.19 -4.80
N VAL A 87 4.58 18.60 -3.67
CA VAL A 87 3.84 18.78 -2.43
C VAL A 87 4.69 19.56 -1.48
N ARG A 88 4.16 20.66 -0.97
CA ARG A 88 4.72 21.36 0.17
C ARG A 88 4.18 20.71 1.44
N LYS A 89 5.10 20.26 2.31
CA LYS A 89 4.75 19.78 3.64
C LYS A 89 5.61 20.50 4.66
N GLY A 90 5.01 21.44 5.38
CA GLY A 90 5.73 22.38 6.25
C GLY A 90 6.70 23.23 5.44
N ASN A 91 7.97 23.22 5.82
CA ASN A 91 9.03 23.97 5.14
C ASN A 91 9.75 23.17 4.03
N ARG A 92 9.22 22.00 3.65
CA ARG A 92 9.85 21.14 2.64
C ARG A 92 8.98 21.04 1.40
N VAL A 93 9.61 21.06 0.25
CA VAL A 93 8.99 20.84 -1.06
C VAL A 93 9.46 19.50 -1.58
N TYR A 94 8.53 18.65 -1.99
CA TYR A 94 8.79 17.32 -2.51
C TYR A 94 8.34 17.24 -3.96
N LEU A 95 9.19 16.72 -4.83
CA LEU A 95 8.80 16.39 -6.19
C LEU A 95 7.85 15.18 -6.14
N LEU A 96 6.62 15.38 -6.59
CA LEU A 96 5.72 14.29 -6.86
C LEU A 96 5.90 13.88 -8.32
N PRO A 97 6.34 12.66 -8.59
CA PRO A 97 6.30 12.15 -9.95
C PRO A 97 4.85 12.18 -10.46
N PRO A 98 4.65 12.28 -11.78
CA PRO A 98 3.31 12.26 -12.39
C PRO A 98 2.47 11.07 -11.94
N ASP A 99 3.14 9.98 -11.59
CA ASP A 99 2.56 8.79 -10.99
C ASP A 99 3.23 8.50 -9.63
N ARG A 100 2.80 9.23 -8.60
CA ARG A 100 3.32 9.08 -7.24
C ARG A 100 3.16 7.67 -6.68
N PHE A 101 2.14 6.93 -7.14
CA PHE A 101 1.90 5.56 -6.71
C PHE A 101 2.86 4.58 -7.34
N TYR A 102 3.36 4.86 -8.55
CA TYR A 102 4.34 4.02 -9.23
C TYR A 102 5.63 3.85 -8.40
N TYR A 103 6.11 4.90 -7.74
CA TYR A 103 7.33 4.80 -6.94
C TYR A 103 7.11 4.05 -5.63
N LEU A 104 5.97 4.23 -5.01
CA LEU A 104 5.58 3.42 -3.87
C LEU A 104 5.44 1.95 -4.28
N ASP A 105 4.77 1.69 -5.39
CA ASP A 105 4.60 0.35 -5.96
C ASP A 105 5.95 -0.30 -6.29
N MET A 106 6.93 0.49 -6.76
CA MET A 106 8.28 0.01 -7.10
C MET A 106 9.20 -0.11 -5.89
N SER A 107 8.84 0.43 -4.73
CA SER A 107 9.66 0.35 -3.52
C SER A 107 9.61 -1.04 -2.89
N PHE A 108 10.70 -1.41 -2.22
CA PHE A 108 10.72 -2.57 -1.34
C PHE A 108 10.55 -2.10 0.10
N PRO A 109 9.70 -2.80 0.88
CA PRO A 109 9.62 -2.57 2.31
C PRO A 109 10.99 -2.79 2.98
N PHE A 110 11.20 -2.11 4.11
CA PHE A 110 12.45 -2.27 4.86
C PHE A 110 12.31 -3.19 6.07
N ASP A 111 11.09 -3.37 6.59
CA ASP A 111 10.81 -4.21 7.77
C ASP A 111 9.36 -4.70 7.76
N THR A 112 8.97 -5.44 8.79
CA THR A 112 7.61 -5.89 9.06
C THR A 112 7.01 -5.17 10.26
N THR A 113 5.67 -5.19 10.34
CA THR A 113 4.94 -4.71 11.53
C THR A 113 4.78 -5.83 12.57
N GLU A 114 4.25 -5.47 13.74
CA GLU A 114 3.86 -6.43 14.77
C GLU A 114 2.77 -7.42 14.33
N LEU A 115 2.08 -7.18 13.23
CA LEU A 115 1.09 -8.12 12.67
C LEU A 115 1.71 -9.35 12.01
N LYS A 116 3.02 -9.39 11.78
CA LYS A 116 3.71 -10.55 11.18
C LYS A 116 3.39 -11.86 11.91
N GLU A 117 3.46 -11.84 13.24
CA GLU A 117 3.22 -13.05 14.05
C GLU A 117 1.78 -13.54 13.89
N LEU A 118 0.79 -12.62 13.97
CA LEU A 118 -0.60 -12.95 13.72
C LEU A 118 -0.80 -13.49 12.31
N TYR A 119 -0.24 -12.80 11.30
CA TYR A 119 -0.35 -13.19 9.91
C TYR A 119 0.14 -14.62 9.65
N ASN A 120 1.31 -14.98 10.19
CA ASN A 120 1.87 -16.33 10.00
C ASN A 120 1.12 -17.39 10.81
N LYS A 121 0.49 -17.01 11.93
CA LYS A 121 -0.26 -17.94 12.80
C LYS A 121 -1.62 -18.34 12.22
N VAL A 122 -2.27 -17.46 11.46
CA VAL A 122 -3.62 -17.73 10.95
C VAL A 122 -3.57 -18.50 9.63
N ASP A 123 -4.45 -19.51 9.51
CA ASP A 123 -4.49 -20.37 8.32
C ASP A 123 -5.22 -19.71 7.15
N ASN A 124 -6.41 -19.13 7.40
CA ASN A 124 -7.27 -18.58 6.36
C ASN A 124 -7.00 -17.10 6.18
N LYS A 125 -6.10 -16.76 5.26
CA LYS A 125 -5.63 -15.39 5.05
C LYS A 125 -5.60 -14.96 3.60
N ALA A 126 -5.90 -13.68 3.37
CA ALA A 126 -5.75 -13.00 2.09
C ALA A 126 -4.98 -11.69 2.27
N ILE A 127 -4.31 -11.25 1.22
CA ILE A 127 -3.76 -9.89 1.12
C ILE A 127 -4.54 -9.13 0.05
N VAL A 128 -5.03 -7.94 0.40
CA VAL A 128 -5.72 -7.04 -0.55
C VAL A 128 -5.03 -5.67 -0.48
N THR A 129 -4.13 -5.40 -1.44
CA THR A 129 -3.27 -4.22 -1.44
C THR A 129 -3.61 -3.23 -2.54
N GLY A 130 -3.37 -1.95 -2.28
CA GLY A 130 -3.44 -0.89 -3.29
C GLY A 130 -2.31 -0.94 -4.33
N ARG A 131 -1.26 -1.75 -4.12
CA ARG A 131 -0.21 -1.94 -5.12
C ARG A 131 -0.79 -2.48 -6.42
N VAL A 132 -0.28 -1.98 -7.53
CA VAL A 132 -0.78 -2.37 -8.85
C VAL A 132 -0.32 -3.78 -9.24
N ASN A 133 -1.12 -4.47 -10.04
CA ASN A 133 -0.85 -5.87 -10.42
C ASN A 133 0.48 -6.06 -11.18
N GLN A 134 0.99 -5.00 -11.84
CA GLN A 134 2.28 -5.03 -12.54
C GLN A 134 3.49 -5.22 -11.62
N VAL A 135 3.33 -4.98 -10.32
CA VAL A 135 4.41 -5.16 -9.33
C VAL A 135 4.11 -6.27 -8.32
N LYS A 136 3.17 -7.15 -8.67
CA LYS A 136 2.80 -8.28 -7.81
C LYS A 136 4.00 -9.15 -7.42
N ASP A 137 4.92 -9.38 -8.35
CA ASP A 137 6.17 -10.11 -8.13
C ASP A 137 7.05 -9.49 -7.03
N LYS A 138 7.00 -8.16 -6.86
CA LYS A 138 7.72 -7.46 -5.80
C LYS A 138 7.07 -7.67 -4.44
N VAL A 139 5.74 -7.74 -4.40
CA VAL A 139 5.02 -8.08 -3.17
C VAL A 139 5.36 -9.51 -2.77
N GLU A 140 5.32 -10.46 -3.70
CA GLU A 140 5.69 -11.86 -3.46
C GLU A 140 7.13 -12.00 -2.95
N LYS A 141 8.10 -11.35 -3.62
CA LYS A 141 9.50 -11.31 -3.14
C LYS A 141 9.65 -10.69 -1.75
N SER A 142 8.78 -9.74 -1.40
CA SER A 142 8.79 -9.15 -0.06
C SER A 142 8.22 -10.11 0.98
N LEU A 143 7.18 -10.90 0.64
CA LEU A 143 6.69 -11.96 1.51
C LEU A 143 7.81 -12.95 1.83
N ASP A 144 8.50 -13.45 0.81
CA ASP A 144 9.62 -14.38 0.96
C ASP A 144 10.74 -13.77 1.82
N LYS A 145 11.16 -12.54 1.48
CA LYS A 145 12.23 -11.83 2.20
C LYS A 145 11.97 -11.70 3.70
N PHE A 146 10.72 -11.46 4.06
CA PHE A 146 10.34 -11.21 5.45
C PHE A 146 9.80 -12.45 6.17
N GLY A 147 9.79 -13.61 5.52
CA GLY A 147 9.23 -14.84 6.10
C GLY A 147 7.75 -14.70 6.42
N LEU A 148 7.00 -14.10 5.50
CA LEU A 148 5.55 -14.05 5.50
C LEU A 148 5.03 -15.15 4.57
N ASP A 149 4.18 -16.04 5.08
CA ASP A 149 3.62 -17.12 4.29
C ASP A 149 2.78 -16.59 3.12
N TYR A 150 2.76 -17.33 2.01
CA TYR A 150 1.88 -16.95 0.91
C TYR A 150 0.40 -17.13 1.31
N PRO A 151 -0.47 -16.13 1.07
CA PRO A 151 -1.87 -16.19 1.53
C PRO A 151 -2.67 -17.21 0.73
N ASN A 152 -3.31 -18.18 1.44
CA ASN A 152 -4.07 -19.27 0.81
C ASN A 152 -5.36 -18.81 0.12
N TYR A 153 -5.91 -17.64 0.49
CA TYR A 153 -7.02 -16.97 -0.21
C TYR A 153 -6.53 -15.91 -1.20
N GLY A 154 -5.25 -15.89 -1.49
CA GLY A 154 -4.63 -15.15 -2.58
C GLY A 154 -4.11 -13.76 -2.21
N LEU A 155 -3.20 -13.30 -3.07
CA LEU A 155 -2.67 -11.95 -3.11
C LEU A 155 -3.40 -11.17 -4.20
N HIS A 156 -4.17 -10.16 -3.80
CA HIS A 156 -4.98 -9.30 -4.65
C HIS A 156 -4.36 -7.93 -4.75
N CYS A 157 -3.86 -7.60 -5.93
CA CYS A 157 -3.30 -6.29 -6.28
C CYS A 157 -4.28 -5.49 -7.13
N TYR A 158 -4.21 -4.16 -7.03
CA TYR A 158 -5.05 -3.27 -7.84
C TYR A 158 -4.81 -3.49 -9.36
N PRO A 159 -5.86 -3.64 -10.19
CA PRO A 159 -5.70 -4.16 -11.54
C PRO A 159 -5.09 -3.18 -12.54
N THR A 160 -5.10 -1.87 -12.30
CA THR A 160 -4.69 -0.85 -13.27
C THR A 160 -3.51 -0.01 -12.78
N LYS A 161 -2.77 0.62 -13.73
CA LYS A 161 -1.65 1.50 -13.41
C LYS A 161 -2.08 2.85 -12.83
N GLN A 162 -3.17 3.42 -13.33
CA GLN A 162 -3.69 4.71 -12.86
C GLN A 162 -4.67 4.51 -11.73
N GLN A 163 -4.30 4.95 -10.53
CA GLN A 163 -5.13 4.82 -9.36
C GLN A 163 -5.30 6.16 -8.62
N THR A 164 -6.52 6.41 -8.19
CA THR A 164 -6.80 7.40 -7.15
C THR A 164 -7.18 6.67 -5.87
N SER A 165 -6.94 7.29 -4.72
CA SER A 165 -7.29 6.70 -3.43
C SER A 165 -8.76 6.27 -3.35
N ASP A 166 -9.67 7.00 -4.02
CA ASP A 166 -11.09 6.65 -4.09
C ASP A 166 -11.37 5.38 -4.90
N LYS A 167 -10.73 5.25 -6.06
CA LYS A 167 -10.86 4.06 -6.91
C LYS A 167 -10.31 2.83 -6.21
N VAL A 168 -9.16 2.96 -5.56
CA VAL A 168 -8.57 1.87 -4.75
C VAL A 168 -9.50 1.46 -3.62
N ALA A 169 -10.06 2.42 -2.87
CA ALA A 169 -11.00 2.13 -1.78
C ALA A 169 -12.24 1.36 -2.24
N VAL A 170 -12.82 1.76 -3.39
CA VAL A 170 -13.97 1.07 -3.97
C VAL A 170 -13.61 -0.34 -4.43
N TRP A 171 -12.47 -0.49 -5.11
CA TRP A 171 -12.00 -1.78 -5.56
C TRP A 171 -11.70 -2.73 -4.40
N LYS A 172 -10.93 -2.28 -3.38
CA LYS A 172 -10.67 -3.07 -2.17
C LYS A 172 -11.96 -3.56 -1.52
N ALA A 173 -12.92 -2.66 -1.32
CA ALA A 173 -14.20 -3.02 -0.71
C ALA A 173 -14.95 -4.11 -1.50
N LYS A 174 -14.98 -4.02 -2.83
CA LYS A 174 -15.59 -5.04 -3.69
C LYS A 174 -14.84 -6.37 -3.61
N THR A 175 -13.51 -6.33 -3.72
CA THR A 175 -12.66 -7.53 -3.62
C THR A 175 -12.84 -8.25 -2.28
N ILE A 176 -12.96 -7.50 -1.19
CA ILE A 176 -13.24 -8.07 0.15
C ILE A 176 -14.61 -8.76 0.18
N VAL A 177 -15.65 -8.11 -0.33
CA VAL A 177 -16.99 -8.72 -0.40
C VAL A 177 -16.99 -10.00 -1.24
N ASP A 178 -16.31 -9.98 -2.39
CA ASP A 178 -16.21 -11.17 -3.26
C ASP A 178 -15.44 -12.31 -2.58
N LEU A 179 -14.37 -12.01 -1.85
CA LEU A 179 -13.62 -12.98 -1.05
C LEU A 179 -14.50 -13.62 0.03
N ILE A 180 -15.28 -12.82 0.76
CA ILE A 180 -16.17 -13.32 1.80
C ILE A 180 -17.27 -14.22 1.19
N LYS A 181 -17.89 -13.78 0.08
CA LYS A 181 -18.91 -14.57 -0.62
C LYS A 181 -18.34 -15.90 -1.11
N LYS A 182 -17.14 -15.88 -1.69
CA LYS A 182 -16.48 -17.07 -2.24
C LYS A 182 -15.99 -18.03 -1.16
N SER A 183 -15.49 -17.52 -0.05
CA SER A 183 -14.97 -18.34 1.05
C SER A 183 -16.08 -18.93 1.93
N GLY A 184 -17.22 -18.24 2.05
CA GLY A 184 -18.35 -18.64 2.89
C GLY A 184 -18.16 -18.40 4.39
N TYR A 185 -17.03 -17.79 4.80
CA TYR A 185 -16.75 -17.51 6.21
C TYR A 185 -17.73 -16.49 6.79
N LYS A 186 -18.15 -16.74 8.03
CA LYS A 186 -19.09 -15.87 8.76
C LYS A 186 -18.39 -14.88 9.69
N THR A 187 -17.17 -15.17 10.10
CA THR A 187 -16.36 -14.26 10.91
C THR A 187 -15.16 -13.79 10.08
N VAL A 188 -15.02 -12.48 9.93
CA VAL A 188 -13.99 -11.88 9.08
C VAL A 188 -13.30 -10.75 9.82
N TYR A 189 -11.97 -10.78 9.82
CA TYR A 189 -11.09 -9.73 10.33
C TYR A 189 -10.44 -9.01 9.16
N PHE A 190 -10.42 -7.69 9.20
CA PHE A 190 -9.78 -6.87 8.16
C PHE A 190 -8.86 -5.83 8.80
N TYR A 191 -7.59 -5.90 8.47
CA TYR A 191 -6.53 -5.02 8.96
C TYR A 191 -6.04 -4.10 7.85
N ASP A 192 -6.10 -2.78 8.07
CA ASP A 192 -5.66 -1.76 7.12
C ASP A 192 -5.33 -0.47 7.89
N ASP A 193 -4.23 0.22 7.53
CA ASP A 193 -3.82 1.47 8.18
C ASP A 193 -4.65 2.67 7.73
N ASN A 194 -5.29 2.57 6.56
CA ASN A 194 -6.04 3.66 5.94
C ASN A 194 -7.51 3.67 6.35
N SER A 195 -7.88 4.63 7.20
CA SER A 195 -9.27 4.78 7.70
C SER A 195 -10.32 4.86 6.59
N LYS A 196 -10.00 5.51 5.48
CA LYS A 196 -10.94 5.67 4.35
C LYS A 196 -11.25 4.32 3.71
N TRP A 197 -10.24 3.46 3.60
CA TRP A 197 -10.40 2.13 3.03
C TRP A 197 -11.15 1.21 3.98
N VAL A 198 -10.81 1.25 5.27
CA VAL A 198 -11.57 0.54 6.34
C VAL A 198 -13.03 0.94 6.33
N ASN A 199 -13.34 2.25 6.31
CA ASN A 199 -14.71 2.74 6.33
C ASN A 199 -15.48 2.32 5.07
N LYS A 200 -14.83 2.37 3.89
CA LYS A 200 -15.47 1.99 2.62
C LYS A 200 -15.78 0.50 2.57
N ALA A 201 -14.85 -0.35 3.01
CA ALA A 201 -15.05 -1.79 3.12
C ALA A 201 -16.17 -2.10 4.11
N THR A 202 -16.16 -1.48 5.29
CA THR A 202 -17.18 -1.67 6.33
C THR A 202 -18.58 -1.31 5.82
N ALA A 203 -18.73 -0.18 5.14
CA ALA A 203 -20.02 0.23 4.60
C ALA A 203 -20.56 -0.78 3.58
N LEU A 204 -19.70 -1.30 2.70
CA LEU A 204 -20.11 -2.24 1.67
C LEU A 204 -20.42 -3.63 2.25
N VAL A 205 -19.56 -4.14 3.16
CA VAL A 205 -19.79 -5.44 3.82
C VAL A 205 -21.10 -5.43 4.62
N LYS A 206 -21.35 -4.40 5.43
CA LYS A 206 -22.61 -4.28 6.18
C LYS A 206 -23.85 -4.22 5.28
N LYS A 207 -23.71 -3.60 4.09
CA LYS A 207 -24.80 -3.52 3.12
C LYS A 207 -25.09 -4.85 2.42
N GLU A 208 -24.03 -5.54 1.97
CA GLU A 208 -24.16 -6.70 1.09
C GLU A 208 -24.14 -8.04 1.83
N LEU A 209 -23.60 -8.06 3.06
CA LEU A 209 -23.38 -9.25 3.87
C LEU A 209 -23.73 -8.97 5.34
N PRO A 210 -25.02 -8.63 5.63
CA PRO A 210 -25.43 -8.22 6.98
C PRO A 210 -25.22 -9.29 8.05
N ASP A 211 -25.20 -10.57 7.67
CA ASP A 211 -25.04 -11.71 8.56
C ASP A 211 -23.59 -12.06 8.88
N VAL A 212 -22.63 -11.34 8.30
CA VAL A 212 -21.20 -11.54 8.56
C VAL A 212 -20.79 -10.80 9.82
N ASN A 213 -20.16 -11.52 10.75
CA ASN A 213 -19.48 -10.92 11.90
C ASN A 213 -18.20 -10.21 11.40
N TRP A 214 -18.34 -8.93 11.07
CA TRP A 214 -17.31 -8.09 10.47
C TRP A 214 -16.51 -7.34 11.52
N ASN A 215 -15.19 -7.61 11.56
CA ASN A 215 -14.26 -7.06 12.55
C ASN A 215 -13.16 -6.24 11.85
N PRO A 216 -13.45 -4.98 11.45
CA PRO A 216 -12.46 -4.11 10.85
C PRO A 216 -11.53 -3.52 11.90
N VAL A 217 -10.23 -3.61 11.66
CA VAL A 217 -9.19 -3.06 12.52
C VAL A 217 -8.43 -1.99 11.76
N LYS A 218 -8.57 -0.73 12.21
CA LYS A 218 -7.67 0.33 11.76
C LYS A 218 -6.34 0.15 12.46
N PHE A 219 -5.38 -0.39 11.74
CA PHE A 219 -4.04 -0.59 12.26
C PHE A 219 -3.28 0.74 12.32
N LYS A 220 -2.53 0.95 13.38
CA LYS A 220 -1.62 2.09 13.52
C LYS A 220 -0.21 1.57 13.69
N THR A 221 0.57 1.74 12.66
CA THR A 221 2.00 1.44 12.70
C THR A 221 2.70 2.34 13.73
N LYS A 222 3.45 1.77 14.61
CA LYS A 222 4.40 2.52 15.45
C LYS A 222 5.62 2.81 14.57
N LYS A 223 5.69 4.03 14.04
CA LYS A 223 6.89 4.52 13.33
C LYS A 223 7.82 5.19 14.31
#